data_8097228a95486cd974b5abe5374a6909
#
_entry.id   8097228a95486cd974b5abe5374a6909
#
_cell.length_a   1.000
_cell.length_b   1.000
_cell.length_c   1.000
_cell.angle_alpha   90.00
_cell.angle_beta   90.00
_cell.angle_gamma   90.00
#
_symmetry.space_group_name_H-M   'P 1'
#
loop_
_entity.id
_entity.type
_entity.pdbx_description
1 polymer ?
#
loop_
_entity_poly.entity_id
_entity_poly.type
_entity_poly.pdbx_seq_one_letter_code
_entity_poly.pdbx_strand_id
1 'polypeptide(L)'
;MIVCLADGMSQPETSLHRPQERIKQSLETAGFSEDAAIALLALDADMFHHVRRVMKGDLPKNLIAELGAGLELTLFHALSAISRIQYGKGRPAPQEVTVGLLAEELNLDPSRASRIAADLVERGYVTRAVSQEDGRRSVLVTTPAARDLMLAFMTAKWQRTMKLFAAWPEDDIVAFARLFGAYVDGMREQYPVQG
;
A
#
# COMPACT_ATOMS: atom_id res chain seq x y z
N MET A 1 52.39 -46.07 11.21
CA MET A 1 51.11 -46.49 11.79
C MET A 1 50.59 -45.29 12.60
N ILE A 2 49.86 -44.37 11.92
CA ILE A 2 49.14 -43.27 12.57
C ILE A 2 47.81 -43.17 11.88
N VAL A 3 46.75 -43.52 12.58
CA VAL A 3 45.35 -43.48 12.16
C VAL A 3 44.87 -42.03 12.32
N CYS A 4 44.63 -41.34 11.22
CA CYS A 4 43.88 -40.08 11.25
C CYS A 4 42.38 -40.39 11.31
N LEU A 5 41.77 -40.16 12.44
CA LEU A 5 40.33 -40.07 12.59
C LEU A 5 39.87 -38.78 11.93
N ALA A 6 39.14 -38.90 10.82
CA ALA A 6 38.41 -37.81 10.23
C ALA A 6 37.16 -37.58 11.06
N ASP A 7 37.19 -36.60 11.95
CA ASP A 7 36.00 -36.07 12.61
C ASP A 7 35.10 -35.42 11.54
N GLY A 8 33.95 -36.05 11.39
CA GLY A 8 32.86 -35.51 10.58
C GLY A 8 32.36 -34.20 11.16
N MET A 9 32.80 -33.08 10.63
CA MET A 9 32.14 -31.81 10.84
C MET A 9 30.74 -31.88 10.24
N SER A 10 29.77 -32.25 11.06
CA SER A 10 28.36 -32.03 10.78
C SER A 10 28.15 -30.53 10.55
N GLN A 11 27.88 -30.16 9.35
CA GLN A 11 27.47 -28.81 9.01
C GLN A 11 26.22 -28.46 9.84
N PRO A 12 26.10 -27.22 10.36
CA PRO A 12 24.84 -26.77 10.96
C PRO A 12 23.80 -26.55 9.87
N GLU A 13 23.31 -27.65 9.29
CA GLU A 13 22.14 -27.58 8.45
C GLU A 13 20.92 -27.16 9.26
N THR A 14 20.47 -25.91 8.97
CA THR A 14 19.05 -25.66 8.82
C THR A 14 18.19 -25.48 10.06
N SER A 15 18.56 -24.56 10.94
CA SER A 15 17.54 -24.06 11.89
C SER A 15 16.50 -23.11 11.20
N LEU A 16 16.79 -22.62 9.99
CA LEU A 16 15.93 -21.71 9.23
C LEU A 16 14.74 -22.38 8.51
N HIS A 17 14.85 -23.68 8.16
CA HIS A 17 13.76 -24.43 7.49
C HIS A 17 12.72 -25.03 8.46
N ARG A 18 13.04 -25.15 9.75
CA ARG A 18 12.11 -25.71 10.74
C ARG A 18 10.79 -24.96 10.90
N PRO A 19 10.72 -23.60 10.85
CA PRO A 19 9.44 -22.90 10.94
C PRO A 19 8.49 -23.21 9.78
N GLN A 20 9.00 -23.22 8.55
CA GLN A 20 8.18 -23.47 7.36
C GLN A 20 7.62 -24.90 7.32
N GLU A 21 8.44 -25.89 7.66
CA GLU A 21 7.99 -27.29 7.79
C GLU A 21 6.90 -27.46 8.85
N ARG A 22 7.04 -26.78 9.99
CA ARG A 22 6.02 -26.81 11.04
C ARG A 22 4.71 -26.16 10.60
N ILE A 23 4.77 -25.04 9.85
CA ILE A 23 3.58 -24.38 9.30
C ILE A 23 2.93 -25.27 8.25
N LYS A 24 3.71 -25.89 7.33
CA LYS A 24 3.21 -26.85 6.36
C LYS A 24 2.44 -27.98 7.05
N GLN A 25 3.03 -28.60 8.05
CA GLN A 25 2.38 -29.68 8.81
C GLN A 25 1.10 -29.22 9.53
N SER A 26 1.08 -27.98 10.03
CA SER A 26 -0.13 -27.41 10.64
C SER A 26 -1.24 -27.20 9.62
N LEU A 27 -0.92 -26.75 8.39
CA LEU A 27 -1.87 -26.59 7.29
C LEU A 27 -2.46 -27.93 6.87
N GLU A 28 -1.63 -28.96 6.71
CA GLU A 28 -2.06 -30.31 6.39
C GLU A 28 -2.97 -30.90 7.50
N THR A 29 -2.63 -30.66 8.75
CA THR A 29 -3.47 -31.07 9.90
C THR A 29 -4.81 -30.33 9.92
N ALA A 30 -4.86 -29.10 9.43
CA ALA A 30 -6.08 -28.30 9.26
C ALA A 30 -6.92 -28.73 8.04
N GLY A 31 -6.47 -29.72 7.25
CA GLY A 31 -7.22 -30.28 6.14
C GLY A 31 -6.84 -29.74 4.75
N PHE A 32 -5.79 -28.91 4.65
CA PHE A 32 -5.28 -28.51 3.35
C PHE A 32 -4.48 -29.64 2.69
N SER A 33 -4.59 -29.77 1.37
CA SER A 33 -3.71 -30.67 0.62
C SER A 33 -2.26 -30.17 0.66
N GLU A 34 -1.31 -31.05 0.39
CA GLU A 34 0.11 -30.71 0.30
C GLU A 34 0.36 -29.58 -0.70
N ASP A 35 -0.26 -29.65 -1.89
CA ASP A 35 -0.14 -28.63 -2.93
C ASP A 35 -0.69 -27.26 -2.47
N ALA A 36 -1.83 -27.28 -1.75
CA ALA A 36 -2.40 -26.05 -1.20
C ALA A 36 -1.52 -25.46 -0.08
N ALA A 37 -0.95 -26.30 0.77
CA ALA A 37 -0.03 -25.85 1.83
C ALA A 37 1.24 -25.22 1.25
N ILE A 38 1.83 -25.83 0.21
CA ILE A 38 2.99 -25.27 -0.51
C ILE A 38 2.62 -23.92 -1.16
N ALA A 39 1.47 -23.87 -1.85
CA ALA A 39 1.01 -22.65 -2.50
C ALA A 39 0.77 -21.49 -1.51
N LEU A 40 0.20 -21.78 -0.32
CA LEU A 40 -0.02 -20.79 0.73
C LEU A 40 1.30 -20.24 1.30
N LEU A 41 2.31 -21.09 1.51
CA LEU A 41 3.63 -20.66 1.95
C LEU A 41 4.32 -19.80 0.90
N ALA A 42 4.21 -20.12 -0.37
CA ALA A 42 4.74 -19.31 -1.47
C ALA A 42 4.02 -17.95 -1.54
N LEU A 43 2.69 -17.94 -1.43
CA LEU A 43 1.89 -16.73 -1.40
C LEU A 43 2.28 -15.81 -0.24
N ASP A 44 2.48 -16.35 0.97
CA ASP A 44 2.92 -15.58 2.14
C ASP A 44 4.27 -14.88 1.89
N ALA A 45 5.25 -15.62 1.33
CA ALA A 45 6.55 -15.06 0.98
C ALA A 45 6.45 -13.94 -0.06
N ASP A 46 5.67 -14.13 -1.13
CA ASP A 46 5.46 -13.13 -2.17
C ASP A 46 4.73 -11.90 -1.64
N MET A 47 3.70 -12.10 -0.80
CA MET A 47 2.98 -11.03 -0.13
C MET A 47 3.89 -10.22 0.80
N PHE A 48 4.76 -10.88 1.58
CA PHE A 48 5.74 -10.20 2.42
C PHE A 48 6.66 -9.29 1.60
N HIS A 49 7.21 -9.80 0.50
CA HIS A 49 8.06 -9.02 -0.40
C HIS A 49 7.29 -7.86 -1.06
N HIS A 50 6.06 -8.11 -1.51
CA HIS A 50 5.20 -7.08 -2.11
C HIS A 50 4.88 -5.96 -1.12
N VAL A 51 4.36 -6.30 0.07
CA VAL A 51 4.02 -5.32 1.12
C VAL A 51 5.24 -4.50 1.51
N ARG A 52 6.40 -5.13 1.68
CA ARG A 52 7.65 -4.41 1.99
C ARG A 52 8.02 -3.38 0.92
N ARG A 53 7.86 -3.68 -0.37
CA ARG A 53 8.09 -2.72 -1.47
C ARG A 53 7.06 -1.59 -1.46
N VAL A 54 5.79 -1.90 -1.21
CA VAL A 54 4.72 -0.90 -1.07
C VAL A 54 5.01 0.04 0.09
N MET A 55 5.38 -0.49 1.27
CA MET A 55 5.70 0.32 2.45
C MET A 55 6.93 1.22 2.26
N LYS A 56 7.92 0.79 1.47
CA LYS A 56 9.06 1.64 1.09
C LYS A 56 8.68 2.77 0.13
N GLY A 57 7.47 2.70 -0.45
CA GLY A 57 6.97 3.69 -1.39
C GLY A 57 7.72 3.70 -2.73
N ASP A 58 8.34 2.60 -3.13
CA ASP A 58 9.14 2.54 -4.35
C ASP A 58 8.32 2.88 -5.60
N LEU A 59 7.10 2.37 -5.69
CA LEU A 59 6.23 2.61 -6.85
C LEU A 59 5.81 4.09 -6.98
N PRO A 60 5.20 4.73 -5.96
CA PRO A 60 4.81 6.13 -6.07
C PRO A 60 6.00 7.06 -6.21
N LYS A 61 7.15 6.81 -5.55
CA LYS A 61 8.37 7.62 -5.71
C LYS A 61 8.84 7.67 -7.16
N ASN A 62 8.94 6.51 -7.81
CA ASN A 62 9.40 6.43 -9.18
C ASN A 62 8.43 7.14 -10.14
N LEU A 63 7.11 6.96 -9.95
CA LEU A 63 6.11 7.63 -10.78
C LEU A 63 6.13 9.15 -10.61
N ILE A 64 6.24 9.65 -9.37
CA ILE A 64 6.30 11.09 -9.09
C ILE A 64 7.56 11.71 -9.71
N ALA A 65 8.71 11.02 -9.60
CA ALA A 65 9.96 11.46 -10.19
C ALA A 65 9.87 11.57 -11.71
N GLU A 66 9.29 10.57 -12.39
CA GLU A 66 9.09 10.57 -13.84
C GLU A 66 8.14 11.68 -14.32
N LEU A 67 7.14 12.03 -13.51
CA LEU A 67 6.22 13.13 -13.84
C LEU A 67 6.85 14.53 -13.64
N GLY A 68 8.07 14.60 -13.10
CA GLY A 68 8.77 15.87 -12.88
C GLY A 68 8.07 16.83 -11.92
N ALA A 69 7.16 16.32 -11.08
CA ALA A 69 6.32 17.15 -10.21
C ALA A 69 7.11 17.85 -9.08
N GLY A 70 8.36 17.45 -8.82
CA GLY A 70 9.17 17.99 -7.74
C GLY A 70 8.58 17.79 -6.33
N LEU A 71 7.60 16.87 -6.21
CA LEU A 71 6.94 16.56 -4.94
C LEU A 71 7.63 15.40 -4.23
N GLU A 72 7.91 15.60 -2.96
CA GLU A 72 8.31 14.50 -2.08
C GLU A 72 7.12 13.56 -1.80
N LEU A 73 7.44 12.30 -1.50
CA LEU A 73 6.42 11.27 -1.26
C LEU A 73 5.41 11.65 -0.18
N THR A 74 5.87 12.30 0.88
CA THR A 74 5.01 12.75 1.99
C THR A 74 3.97 13.78 1.51
N LEU A 75 4.38 14.75 0.70
CA LEU A 75 3.49 15.75 0.12
C LEU A 75 2.50 15.12 -0.86
N PHE A 76 2.97 14.17 -1.67
CA PHE A 76 2.10 13.44 -2.59
C PHE A 76 1.04 12.60 -1.84
N HIS A 77 1.41 11.93 -0.74
CA HIS A 77 0.46 11.19 0.10
C HIS A 77 -0.58 12.13 0.71
N ALA A 78 -0.15 13.29 1.20
CA ALA A 78 -1.08 14.29 1.74
C ALA A 78 -2.02 14.84 0.66
N LEU A 79 -1.51 15.17 -0.53
CA LEU A 79 -2.34 15.60 -1.66
C LEU A 79 -3.33 14.53 -2.08
N SER A 80 -2.90 13.26 -2.11
CA SER A 80 -3.77 12.12 -2.39
C SER A 80 -4.86 11.93 -1.33
N ALA A 81 -4.53 12.13 -0.05
CA ALA A 81 -5.48 12.08 1.06
C ALA A 81 -6.53 13.19 0.93
N ILE A 82 -6.09 14.44 0.72
CA ILE A 82 -6.99 15.58 0.49
C ILE A 82 -7.93 15.29 -0.67
N SER A 83 -7.41 14.81 -1.81
CA SER A 83 -8.22 14.46 -2.98
C SER A 83 -9.23 13.34 -2.67
N ARG A 84 -8.82 12.28 -1.97
CA ARG A 84 -9.74 11.17 -1.61
C ARG A 84 -10.87 11.63 -0.72
N ILE A 85 -10.58 12.42 0.30
CA ILE A 85 -11.58 12.95 1.23
C ILE A 85 -12.54 13.88 0.48
N GLN A 86 -12.00 14.83 -0.28
CA GLN A 86 -12.78 15.83 -1.02
C GLN A 86 -13.75 15.20 -2.04
N TYR A 87 -13.37 14.09 -2.69
CA TYR A 87 -14.18 13.42 -3.70
C TYR A 87 -14.87 12.14 -3.20
N GLY A 88 -14.78 11.82 -1.92
CA GLY A 88 -15.42 10.63 -1.33
C GLY A 88 -14.87 9.30 -1.80
N LYS A 89 -13.62 9.25 -2.31
CA LYS A 89 -13.03 8.01 -2.79
C LYS A 89 -12.68 7.07 -1.62
N GLY A 90 -13.34 5.91 -1.59
CA GLY A 90 -13.19 4.94 -0.50
C GLY A 90 -13.87 5.38 0.80
N ARG A 91 -14.82 6.32 0.73
CA ARG A 91 -15.61 6.86 1.84
C ARG A 91 -17.10 6.88 1.49
N PRO A 92 -18.00 6.89 2.48
CA PRO A 92 -19.44 6.95 2.23
C PRO A 92 -19.89 8.19 1.43
N ALA A 93 -19.22 9.33 1.63
CA ALA A 93 -19.53 10.59 0.95
C ALA A 93 -18.30 11.51 0.87
N PRO A 94 -18.28 12.49 -0.05
CA PRO A 94 -17.35 13.62 -0.04
C PRO A 94 -17.45 14.39 1.27
N GLN A 95 -16.30 14.93 1.73
CA GLN A 95 -16.21 15.72 2.96
C GLN A 95 -15.30 16.94 2.75
N GLU A 96 -15.56 18.00 3.49
CA GLU A 96 -14.66 19.14 3.59
C GLU A 96 -13.37 18.74 4.33
N VAL A 97 -12.23 19.09 3.77
CA VAL A 97 -10.94 18.68 4.30
C VAL A 97 -10.38 19.76 5.22
N THR A 98 -10.44 19.56 6.52
CA THR A 98 -9.72 20.38 7.48
C THR A 98 -8.30 19.87 7.72
N VAL A 99 -7.43 20.71 8.30
CA VAL A 99 -6.08 20.25 8.72
C VAL A 99 -6.18 19.16 9.79
N GLY A 100 -7.18 19.21 10.68
CA GLY A 100 -7.43 18.17 11.68
C GLY A 100 -7.77 16.82 11.01
N LEU A 101 -8.71 16.81 10.07
CA LEU A 101 -9.08 15.61 9.34
C LEU A 101 -7.91 15.05 8.50
N LEU A 102 -7.06 15.93 7.93
CA LEU A 102 -5.84 15.51 7.25
C LEU A 102 -4.83 14.87 8.22
N ALA A 103 -4.69 15.42 9.43
CA ALA A 103 -3.83 14.86 10.47
C ALA A 103 -4.26 13.45 10.88
N GLU A 104 -5.56 13.25 11.12
CA GLU A 104 -6.17 11.95 11.42
C GLU A 104 -5.94 10.94 10.28
N GLU A 105 -6.25 11.33 9.03
CA GLU A 105 -6.09 10.47 7.85
C GLU A 105 -4.65 9.99 7.64
N LEU A 106 -3.67 10.83 7.97
CA LEU A 106 -2.26 10.52 7.80
C LEU A 106 -1.58 9.99 9.07
N ASN A 107 -2.33 9.88 10.17
CA ASN A 107 -1.80 9.54 11.50
C ASN A 107 -0.61 10.44 11.89
N LEU A 108 -0.81 11.75 11.78
CA LEU A 108 0.19 12.78 12.07
C LEU A 108 -0.30 13.70 13.19
N ASP A 109 0.64 14.36 13.88
CA ASP A 109 0.29 15.47 14.75
C ASP A 109 -0.24 16.68 13.94
N PRO A 110 -1.15 17.48 14.52
CA PRO A 110 -1.77 18.63 13.83
C PRO A 110 -0.75 19.67 13.33
N SER A 111 0.36 19.85 14.02
CA SER A 111 1.38 20.83 13.64
C SER A 111 2.14 20.38 12.39
N ARG A 112 2.41 19.09 12.26
CA ARG A 112 3.02 18.50 11.07
C ARG A 112 2.06 18.51 9.88
N ALA A 113 0.80 18.16 10.07
CA ALA A 113 -0.22 18.25 9.03
C ALA A 113 -0.40 19.70 8.54
N SER A 114 -0.37 20.67 9.44
CA SER A 114 -0.44 22.11 9.09
C SER A 114 0.75 22.57 8.24
N ARG A 115 1.97 22.12 8.54
CA ARG A 115 3.16 22.43 7.72
C ARG A 115 3.08 21.81 6.35
N ILE A 116 2.67 20.54 6.25
CA ILE A 116 2.45 19.84 4.98
C ILE A 116 1.37 20.55 4.13
N ALA A 117 0.26 20.96 4.76
CA ALA A 117 -0.79 21.71 4.08
C ALA A 117 -0.29 23.08 3.58
N ALA A 118 0.52 23.78 4.37
CA ALA A 118 1.13 25.06 3.97
C ALA A 118 2.08 24.89 2.77
N ASP A 119 2.92 23.86 2.77
CA ASP A 119 3.83 23.54 1.67
C ASP A 119 3.05 23.20 0.37
N LEU A 120 1.96 22.42 0.46
CA LEU A 120 1.08 22.17 -0.68
C LEU A 120 0.37 23.42 -1.20
N VAL A 121 0.04 24.37 -0.33
CA VAL A 121 -0.53 25.67 -0.72
C VAL A 121 0.53 26.52 -1.41
N GLU A 122 1.73 26.63 -0.88
CA GLU A 122 2.86 27.36 -1.47
C GLU A 122 3.20 26.84 -2.87
N ARG A 123 3.17 25.54 -3.06
CA ARG A 123 3.39 24.88 -4.36
C ARG A 123 2.20 24.98 -5.33
N GLY A 124 1.09 25.56 -4.90
CA GLY A 124 -0.09 25.75 -5.75
C GLY A 124 -0.94 24.51 -6.00
N TYR A 125 -0.73 23.40 -5.27
CA TYR A 125 -1.56 22.20 -5.39
C TYR A 125 -2.84 22.24 -4.55
N VAL A 126 -2.85 23.07 -3.49
CA VAL A 126 -3.98 23.23 -2.59
C VAL A 126 -4.26 24.71 -2.40
N THR A 127 -5.51 25.08 -2.18
CA THR A 127 -5.94 26.39 -1.72
C THR A 127 -6.68 26.28 -0.40
N ARG A 128 -6.69 27.36 0.37
CA ARG A 128 -7.54 27.50 1.56
C ARG A 128 -8.85 28.17 1.15
N ALA A 129 -9.96 27.62 1.60
CA ALA A 129 -11.29 28.19 1.42
C ALA A 129 -12.02 28.26 2.76
N VAL A 130 -13.09 29.03 2.80
CA VAL A 130 -14.02 29.05 3.94
C VAL A 130 -14.93 27.85 3.82
N SER A 131 -15.16 27.14 4.93
CA SER A 131 -16.11 26.03 4.98
C SER A 131 -17.52 26.47 4.59
N GLN A 132 -18.22 25.65 3.81
CA GLN A 132 -19.62 25.88 3.49
C GLN A 132 -20.56 25.46 4.64
N GLU A 133 -20.07 24.55 5.52
CA GLU A 133 -20.82 24.07 6.67
C GLU A 133 -20.69 24.99 7.89
N ASP A 134 -19.50 25.57 8.09
CA ASP A 134 -19.19 26.48 9.19
C ASP A 134 -18.21 27.56 8.74
N GLY A 135 -18.70 28.75 8.47
CA GLY A 135 -17.92 29.89 7.98
C GLY A 135 -16.73 30.33 8.86
N ARG A 136 -16.59 29.78 10.07
CA ARG A 136 -15.43 30.01 10.95
C ARG A 136 -14.27 29.05 10.66
N ARG A 137 -14.50 28.00 9.88
CA ARG A 137 -13.51 26.95 9.61
C ARG A 137 -12.84 27.17 8.25
N SER A 138 -11.54 26.94 8.19
CA SER A 138 -10.77 26.91 6.95
C SER A 138 -10.63 25.48 6.47
N VAL A 139 -10.86 25.26 5.17
CA VAL A 139 -10.77 23.98 4.50
C VAL A 139 -9.74 24.00 3.39
N LEU A 140 -9.20 22.84 3.07
CA LEU A 140 -8.22 22.60 2.02
C LEU A 140 -8.94 22.13 0.76
N VAL A 141 -8.69 22.77 -0.36
CA VAL A 141 -9.31 22.43 -1.66
C VAL A 141 -8.23 22.21 -2.71
N THR A 142 -8.32 21.11 -3.44
CA THR A 142 -7.39 20.79 -4.53
C THR A 142 -7.55 21.76 -5.71
N THR A 143 -6.43 22.25 -6.23
CA THR A 143 -6.41 23.12 -7.43
C THR A 143 -6.54 22.33 -8.73
N PRO A 144 -6.74 22.98 -9.90
CA PRO A 144 -6.60 22.34 -11.20
C PRO A 144 -5.26 21.62 -11.38
N ALA A 145 -4.13 22.25 -10.98
CA ALA A 145 -2.80 21.66 -11.06
C ALA A 145 -2.69 20.35 -10.26
N ALA A 146 -3.33 20.28 -9.09
CA ALA A 146 -3.39 19.04 -8.31
C ALA A 146 -4.19 17.94 -9.03
N ARG A 147 -5.32 18.30 -9.64
CA ARG A 147 -6.13 17.34 -10.39
C ARG A 147 -5.40 16.80 -11.61
N ASP A 148 -4.69 17.67 -12.33
CA ASP A 148 -3.89 17.30 -13.50
C ASP A 148 -2.75 16.36 -13.11
N LEU A 149 -2.04 16.65 -12.01
CA LEU A 149 -1.01 15.77 -11.46
C LEU A 149 -1.57 14.41 -11.04
N MET A 150 -2.72 14.39 -10.35
CA MET A 150 -3.37 13.15 -9.94
C MET A 150 -3.81 12.32 -11.15
N LEU A 151 -4.32 12.96 -12.20
CA LEU A 151 -4.69 12.30 -13.45
C LEU A 151 -3.46 11.72 -14.15
N ALA A 152 -2.39 12.49 -14.29
CA ALA A 152 -1.13 12.04 -14.87
C ALA A 152 -0.54 10.84 -14.10
N PHE A 153 -0.56 10.90 -12.76
CA PHE A 153 -0.13 9.79 -11.91
C PHE A 153 -0.99 8.53 -12.13
N MET A 154 -2.31 8.68 -12.15
CA MET A 154 -3.23 7.57 -12.41
C MET A 154 -2.99 6.96 -13.80
N THR A 155 -2.82 7.79 -14.83
CA THR A 155 -2.53 7.34 -16.20
C THR A 155 -1.22 6.55 -16.24
N ALA A 156 -0.14 7.08 -15.68
CA ALA A 156 1.15 6.41 -15.65
C ALA A 156 1.11 5.09 -14.86
N LYS A 157 0.38 5.05 -13.74
CA LYS A 157 0.12 3.83 -12.96
C LYS A 157 -0.60 2.78 -13.80
N TRP A 158 -1.68 3.16 -14.48
CA TRP A 158 -2.46 2.23 -15.29
C TRP A 158 -1.71 1.73 -16.52
N GLN A 159 -0.86 2.56 -17.15
CA GLN A 159 0.04 2.11 -18.20
C GLN A 159 0.98 0.99 -17.74
N ARG A 160 1.49 1.05 -16.50
CA ARG A 160 2.31 -0.02 -15.92
C ARG A 160 1.48 -1.26 -15.58
N THR A 161 0.30 -1.06 -15.04
CA THR A 161 -0.65 -2.15 -14.76
C THR A 161 -1.00 -2.91 -16.05
N MET A 162 -1.30 -2.20 -17.14
CA MET A 162 -1.56 -2.84 -18.44
C MET A 162 -0.36 -3.66 -18.92
N LYS A 163 0.86 -3.15 -18.79
CA LYS A 163 2.08 -3.91 -19.14
C LYS A 163 2.27 -5.16 -18.27
N LEU A 164 1.94 -5.07 -16.98
CA LEU A 164 2.02 -6.19 -16.05
C LEU A 164 1.11 -7.34 -16.48
N PHE A 165 -0.12 -7.02 -16.89
CA PHE A 165 -1.12 -8.03 -17.26
C PHE A 165 -1.16 -8.36 -18.76
N ALA A 166 -0.33 -7.73 -19.59
CA ALA A 166 -0.38 -7.87 -21.05
C ALA A 166 -0.21 -9.32 -21.57
N ALA A 167 0.51 -10.14 -20.82
CA ALA A 167 0.75 -11.55 -21.17
C ALA A 167 -0.19 -12.54 -20.47
N TRP A 168 -1.08 -12.05 -19.62
CA TRP A 168 -2.00 -12.92 -18.89
C TRP A 168 -3.24 -13.25 -19.74
N PRO A 169 -3.74 -14.49 -19.72
CA PRO A 169 -5.06 -14.79 -20.23
C PRO A 169 -6.14 -13.98 -19.54
N GLU A 170 -7.16 -13.56 -20.24
CA GLU A 170 -8.25 -12.74 -19.69
C GLU A 170 -8.96 -13.43 -18.51
N ASP A 171 -9.19 -14.74 -18.61
CA ASP A 171 -9.80 -15.55 -17.56
C ASP A 171 -8.96 -15.54 -16.28
N ASP A 172 -7.63 -15.55 -16.40
CA ASP A 172 -6.73 -15.49 -15.25
C ASP A 172 -6.77 -14.09 -14.58
N ILE A 173 -6.90 -13.01 -15.36
CA ILE A 173 -7.07 -11.66 -14.82
C ILE A 173 -8.38 -11.57 -14.02
N VAL A 174 -9.48 -12.11 -14.57
CA VAL A 174 -10.79 -12.13 -13.89
C VAL A 174 -10.74 -13.00 -12.64
N ALA A 175 -10.13 -14.18 -12.72
CA ALA A 175 -9.97 -15.09 -11.58
C ALA A 175 -9.11 -14.45 -10.48
N PHE A 176 -7.99 -13.83 -10.84
CA PHE A 176 -7.12 -13.13 -9.90
C PHE A 176 -7.86 -11.98 -9.20
N ALA A 177 -8.59 -11.14 -9.93
CA ALA A 177 -9.35 -10.04 -9.34
C ALA A 177 -10.39 -10.54 -8.32
N ARG A 178 -11.12 -11.61 -8.66
CA ARG A 178 -12.11 -12.26 -7.77
C ARG A 178 -11.46 -12.85 -6.53
N LEU A 179 -10.39 -13.62 -6.70
CA LEU A 179 -9.69 -14.29 -5.59
C LEU A 179 -9.00 -13.30 -4.67
N PHE A 180 -8.39 -12.26 -5.24
CA PHE A 180 -7.76 -11.20 -4.46
C PHE A 180 -8.80 -10.39 -3.67
N GLY A 181 -9.97 -10.12 -4.25
CA GLY A 181 -11.09 -9.49 -3.53
C GLY A 181 -11.54 -10.33 -2.34
N ALA A 182 -11.76 -11.63 -2.54
CA ALA A 182 -12.12 -12.56 -1.45
C ALA A 182 -11.03 -12.63 -0.35
N TYR A 183 -9.76 -12.61 -0.73
CA TYR A 183 -8.65 -12.56 0.22
C TYR A 183 -8.67 -11.28 1.06
N VAL A 184 -8.85 -10.12 0.42
CA VAL A 184 -8.92 -8.82 1.10
C VAL A 184 -10.10 -8.76 2.07
N ASP A 185 -11.26 -9.29 1.69
CA ASP A 185 -12.44 -9.33 2.57
C ASP A 185 -12.23 -10.28 3.75
N GLY A 186 -11.67 -11.47 3.52
CA GLY A 186 -11.29 -12.39 4.60
C GLY A 186 -10.26 -11.78 5.56
N MET A 187 -9.28 -11.01 5.05
CA MET A 187 -8.32 -10.31 5.91
C MET A 187 -9.00 -9.25 6.80
N ARG A 188 -9.99 -8.53 6.30
CA ARG A 188 -10.76 -7.56 7.10
C ARG A 188 -11.57 -8.22 8.22
N GLU A 189 -12.12 -9.40 7.95
CA GLU A 189 -12.86 -10.18 8.94
C GLU A 189 -11.94 -10.74 10.04
N GLN A 190 -10.78 -11.26 9.65
CA GLN A 190 -9.82 -11.85 10.60
C GLN A 190 -9.03 -10.82 11.41
N TYR A 191 -8.81 -9.63 10.84
CA TYR A 191 -8.05 -8.54 11.45
C TYR A 191 -8.86 -7.24 11.45
N PRO A 192 -9.95 -7.16 12.23
CA PRO A 192 -10.75 -5.95 12.30
C PRO A 192 -9.92 -4.78 12.85
N VAL A 193 -10.00 -3.63 12.18
CA VAL A 193 -9.38 -2.40 12.67
C VAL A 193 -10.11 -2.01 13.95
N GLN A 194 -9.41 -2.00 15.07
CA GLN A 194 -9.94 -1.44 16.30
C GLN A 194 -10.03 0.07 16.13
N GLY A 195 -11.25 0.59 16.13
CA GLY A 195 -11.56 2.03 16.01
C GLY A 195 -11.13 2.83 17.23
#